data_2027cee55e4660ab1d5b72ab8f011f09
#
_entry.id   2027cee55e4660ab1d5b72ab8f011f09
#
_cell.length_a   1.000
_cell.length_b   1.000
_cell.length_c   1.000
_cell.angle_alpha   90.00
_cell.angle_beta   90.00
_cell.angle_gamma   90.00
#
_symmetry.space_group_name_H-M   'P 1'
#
loop_
_entity.id
_entity.type
_entity.pdbx_description
1 polymer ?
#
loop_
_entity_poly.entity_id
_entity_poly.type
_entity_poly.pdbx_seq_one_letter_code
_entity_poly.pdbx_strand_id
1 'polypeptide(L)'
;MSIRHGLLALLERGPRYGSQLRTEFESRTGSTWPLNVGQVYTTLNRLERDGMVAQGGEDAAGHTLYAITDSGRAELRTWFEKPVDRTSPARDELAIKLAMAVGAPSVDIRDVIQSQRRHTVKAMQDYTRLKAQALIAVESGGARERDDVAWLLVLEQLIFQTEAEARWLDHCESRLIRLSTTAADAGTGQDATASPPRKAPGAADGPDAGARPGADAVRSGTAPSEAVPPAARRR
;
A
#
# COMPACT_ATOMS: atom_id res chain seq x y z
N MET A 1 2.38 -1.48 11.90
CA MET A 1 1.13 -1.69 12.70
C MET A 1 1.51 -1.74 14.16
N SER A 2 0.92 -0.90 14.99
CA SER A 2 1.38 -0.75 16.38
C SER A 2 0.51 -1.54 17.36
N ILE A 3 0.61 -2.87 17.33
CA ILE A 3 -0.01 -3.75 18.34
C ILE A 3 0.42 -3.31 19.75
N ARG A 4 1.68 -2.88 19.91
CA ARG A 4 2.23 -2.34 21.15
C ARG A 4 1.35 -1.23 21.75
N HIS A 5 1.01 -0.21 20.98
CA HIS A 5 0.19 0.90 21.44
C HIS A 5 -1.29 0.49 21.63
N GLY A 6 -1.78 -0.44 20.81
CA GLY A 6 -3.11 -1.03 20.99
C GLY A 6 -3.24 -1.73 22.35
N LEU A 7 -2.23 -2.52 22.76
CA LEU A 7 -2.23 -3.17 24.06
C LEU A 7 -2.08 -2.16 25.21
N LEU A 8 -1.25 -1.12 25.08
CA LEU A 8 -1.16 -0.03 26.06
C LEU A 8 -2.51 0.68 26.24
N ALA A 9 -3.21 0.98 25.13
CA ALA A 9 -4.52 1.64 25.17
C ALA A 9 -5.59 0.79 25.89
N LEU A 10 -5.53 -0.53 25.75
CA LEU A 10 -6.43 -1.44 26.49
C LEU A 10 -6.09 -1.48 27.99
N LEU A 11 -4.80 -1.48 28.33
CA LEU A 11 -4.33 -1.48 29.72
C LEU A 11 -4.58 -0.16 30.45
N GLU A 12 -4.82 0.95 29.75
CA GLU A 12 -5.17 2.22 30.38
C GLU A 12 -6.50 2.14 31.17
N ARG A 13 -7.37 1.21 30.79
CA ARG A 13 -8.66 0.97 31.45
C ARG A 13 -8.57 0.09 32.69
N GLY A 14 -7.41 -0.42 33.02
CA GLY A 14 -7.13 -1.29 34.16
C GLY A 14 -6.31 -2.52 33.81
N PRO A 15 -5.81 -3.24 34.82
CA PRO A 15 -5.01 -4.44 34.64
C PRO A 15 -5.77 -5.54 33.90
N ARG A 16 -5.05 -6.27 33.02
CA ARG A 16 -5.59 -7.38 32.23
C ARG A 16 -4.53 -8.44 31.97
N TYR A 17 -4.97 -9.68 31.76
CA TYR A 17 -4.10 -10.75 31.29
C TYR A 17 -4.09 -10.87 29.76
N GLY A 18 -3.09 -11.55 29.19
CA GLY A 18 -2.80 -11.53 27.76
C GLY A 18 -3.95 -11.99 26.85
N SER A 19 -4.68 -13.06 27.23
CA SER A 19 -5.80 -13.54 26.42
C SER A 19 -7.01 -12.58 26.46
N GLN A 20 -7.22 -11.88 27.57
CA GLN A 20 -8.22 -10.82 27.70
C GLN A 20 -7.91 -9.64 26.75
N LEU A 21 -6.64 -9.21 26.73
CA LEU A 21 -6.17 -8.16 25.81
C LEU A 21 -6.39 -8.54 24.35
N ARG A 22 -6.10 -9.79 24.00
CA ARG A 22 -6.38 -10.31 22.66
C ARG A 22 -7.85 -10.19 22.32
N THR A 23 -8.73 -10.73 23.17
CA THR A 23 -10.17 -10.75 22.93
C THR A 23 -10.75 -9.33 22.82
N GLU A 24 -10.33 -8.39 23.68
CA GLU A 24 -10.76 -7.00 23.59
C GLU A 24 -10.25 -6.29 22.34
N PHE A 25 -9.00 -6.57 21.92
CA PHE A 25 -8.44 -6.02 20.67
C PHE A 25 -9.26 -6.51 19.47
N GLU A 26 -9.50 -7.82 19.38
CA GLU A 26 -10.27 -8.43 18.30
C GLU A 26 -11.71 -7.92 18.28
N SER A 27 -12.35 -7.75 19.44
CA SER A 27 -13.70 -7.17 19.53
C SER A 27 -13.77 -5.76 18.94
N ARG A 28 -12.83 -4.88 19.30
CA ARG A 28 -12.80 -3.49 18.82
C ARG A 28 -12.43 -3.33 17.37
N THR A 29 -11.70 -4.30 16.83
CA THR A 29 -11.28 -4.28 15.43
C THR A 29 -12.11 -5.22 14.56
N GLY A 30 -13.17 -5.83 15.12
CA GLY A 30 -14.01 -6.81 14.43
C GLY A 30 -13.22 -7.96 13.87
N SER A 31 -12.16 -8.37 14.56
CA SER A 31 -11.22 -9.41 14.09
C SER A 31 -10.59 -9.13 12.73
N THR A 32 -10.64 -7.90 12.24
CA THR A 32 -9.97 -7.50 10.98
C THR A 32 -8.47 -7.79 11.03
N TRP A 33 -7.86 -7.65 12.22
CA TRP A 33 -6.46 -7.97 12.48
C TRP A 33 -6.34 -8.97 13.63
N PRO A 34 -6.51 -10.27 13.38
CA PRO A 34 -6.46 -11.30 14.42
C PRO A 34 -5.07 -11.33 15.07
N LEU A 35 -5.01 -11.46 16.38
CA LEU A 35 -3.77 -11.55 17.13
C LEU A 35 -3.50 -12.99 17.57
N ASN A 36 -2.29 -13.47 17.33
CA ASN A 36 -1.82 -14.70 17.93
C ASN A 36 -1.48 -14.44 19.41
N VAL A 37 -1.90 -15.35 20.31
CA VAL A 37 -1.62 -15.28 21.74
C VAL A 37 -0.13 -15.14 22.03
N GLY A 38 0.73 -15.89 21.34
CA GLY A 38 2.19 -15.78 21.46
C GLY A 38 2.71 -14.37 21.09
N GLN A 39 2.10 -13.72 20.11
CA GLN A 39 2.44 -12.35 19.72
C GLN A 39 2.05 -11.34 20.80
N VAL A 40 0.92 -11.53 21.47
CA VAL A 40 0.50 -10.69 22.59
C VAL A 40 1.51 -10.78 23.74
N TYR A 41 1.86 -12.00 24.18
CA TYR A 41 2.84 -12.19 25.26
C TYR A 41 4.25 -11.70 24.88
N THR A 42 4.68 -11.95 23.64
CA THR A 42 5.96 -11.39 23.16
C THR A 42 5.96 -9.86 23.22
N THR A 43 4.84 -9.23 22.90
CA THR A 43 4.71 -7.76 22.96
C THR A 43 4.66 -7.27 24.39
N LEU A 44 3.93 -7.94 25.29
CA LEU A 44 3.88 -7.62 26.72
C LEU A 44 5.26 -7.71 27.37
N ASN A 45 6.02 -8.78 27.10
CA ASN A 45 7.39 -8.94 27.60
C ASN A 45 8.33 -7.83 27.12
N ARG A 46 8.17 -7.34 25.89
CA ARG A 46 8.93 -6.18 25.39
C ARG A 46 8.52 -4.89 26.08
N LEU A 47 7.22 -4.67 26.28
CA LEU A 47 6.70 -3.51 27.00
C LEU A 47 7.14 -3.49 28.44
N GLU A 48 7.20 -4.64 29.12
CA GLU A 48 7.70 -4.80 30.48
C GLU A 48 9.20 -4.50 30.54
N ARG A 49 10.01 -5.09 29.68
CA ARG A 49 11.44 -4.79 29.58
C ARG A 49 11.70 -3.30 29.34
N ASP A 50 10.87 -2.65 28.53
CA ASP A 50 10.96 -1.22 28.22
C ASP A 50 10.34 -0.33 29.33
N GLY A 51 9.87 -0.92 30.46
CA GLY A 51 9.32 -0.23 31.62
C GLY A 51 7.94 0.42 31.40
N MET A 52 7.21 0.06 30.33
CA MET A 52 5.91 0.64 29.98
C MET A 52 4.74 -0.11 30.56
N VAL A 53 4.95 -1.36 30.93
CA VAL A 53 3.99 -2.26 31.58
C VAL A 53 4.70 -2.94 32.75
N ALA A 54 3.95 -3.22 33.81
CA ALA A 54 4.41 -4.01 34.93
C ALA A 54 3.46 -5.17 35.19
N GLN A 55 3.97 -6.28 35.71
CA GLN A 55 3.13 -7.36 36.23
C GLN A 55 2.51 -6.90 37.56
N GLY A 56 1.18 -6.98 37.66
CA GLY A 56 0.38 -6.46 38.80
C GLY A 56 -0.22 -7.53 39.69
N GLY A 57 0.35 -8.73 39.69
CA GLY A 57 -0.16 -9.89 40.43
C GLY A 57 -0.91 -10.88 39.56
N GLU A 58 -1.68 -11.76 40.19
CA GLU A 58 -2.49 -12.79 39.53
C GLU A 58 -3.97 -12.56 39.82
N ASP A 59 -4.82 -12.96 38.86
CA ASP A 59 -6.28 -13.02 39.13
C ASP A 59 -6.65 -14.27 39.93
N ALA A 60 -7.93 -14.42 40.28
CA ALA A 60 -8.44 -15.55 41.04
C ALA A 60 -8.24 -16.91 40.31
N ALA A 61 -7.97 -16.92 39.02
CA ALA A 61 -7.70 -18.11 38.21
C ALA A 61 -6.20 -18.35 37.97
N GLY A 62 -5.31 -17.54 38.59
CA GLY A 62 -3.86 -17.66 38.47
C GLY A 62 -3.29 -17.06 37.18
N HIS A 63 -4.03 -16.19 36.46
CA HIS A 63 -3.48 -15.51 35.29
C HIS A 63 -2.69 -14.28 35.72
N THR A 64 -1.49 -14.12 35.20
CA THR A 64 -0.67 -12.92 35.42
C THR A 64 -1.35 -11.70 34.81
N LEU A 65 -1.63 -10.71 35.64
CA LEU A 65 -2.17 -9.41 35.25
C LEU A 65 -1.05 -8.45 34.87
N TYR A 66 -1.27 -7.68 33.83
CA TYR A 66 -0.39 -6.60 33.39
C TYR A 66 -1.08 -5.26 33.60
N ALA A 67 -0.33 -4.27 34.06
CA ALA A 67 -0.81 -2.90 34.26
C ALA A 67 0.10 -1.92 33.52
N ILE A 68 -0.47 -0.85 32.98
CA ILE A 68 0.30 0.22 32.34
C ILE A 68 0.99 1.07 33.42
N THR A 69 2.25 1.42 33.20
CA THR A 69 3.01 2.33 34.04
C THR A 69 2.82 3.79 33.63
N ASP A 70 3.32 4.74 34.43
CA ASP A 70 3.30 6.17 34.05
C ASP A 70 4.11 6.43 32.79
N SER A 71 5.22 5.71 32.59
CA SER A 71 6.01 5.75 31.34
C SER A 71 5.20 5.24 30.17
N GLY A 72 4.45 4.13 30.34
CA GLY A 72 3.54 3.62 29.31
C GLY A 72 2.42 4.60 28.96
N ARG A 73 1.85 5.31 29.95
CA ARG A 73 0.83 6.36 29.72
C ARG A 73 1.41 7.55 28.94
N ALA A 74 2.64 7.96 29.25
CA ALA A 74 3.32 9.04 28.54
C ALA A 74 3.57 8.68 27.06
N GLU A 75 4.05 7.47 26.82
CA GLU A 75 4.23 6.94 25.46
C GLU A 75 2.89 6.88 24.70
N LEU A 76 1.83 6.41 25.37
CA LEU A 76 0.51 6.31 24.75
C LEU A 76 -0.06 7.69 24.37
N ARG A 77 0.08 8.71 25.22
CA ARG A 77 -0.29 10.09 24.89
C ARG A 77 0.45 10.59 23.66
N THR A 78 1.77 10.41 23.64
CA THR A 78 2.61 10.80 22.49
C THR A 78 2.16 10.11 21.20
N TRP A 79 1.75 8.84 21.27
CA TRP A 79 1.27 8.10 20.12
C TRP A 79 -0.06 8.63 19.59
N PHE A 80 -1.00 9.01 20.45
CA PHE A 80 -2.27 9.59 20.06
C PHE A 80 -2.13 11.01 19.47
N GLU A 81 -1.15 11.77 19.95
CA GLU A 81 -0.90 13.14 19.48
C GLU A 81 -0.20 13.17 18.11
N LYS A 82 0.61 12.16 17.80
CA LYS A 82 1.36 12.11 16.54
C LYS A 82 0.49 11.62 15.38
N PRO A 83 0.46 12.35 14.26
CA PRO A 83 -0.18 11.84 13.05
C PRO A 83 0.56 10.61 12.54
N VAL A 84 -0.17 9.71 11.88
CA VAL A 84 0.44 8.54 11.22
C VAL A 84 1.22 9.03 10.01
N ASP A 85 2.54 8.84 10.04
CA ASP A 85 3.42 9.16 8.92
C ASP A 85 3.22 8.17 7.77
N ARG A 86 2.97 8.70 6.56
CA ARG A 86 2.79 7.96 5.31
C ARG A 86 3.76 8.42 4.22
N THR A 87 4.88 9.00 4.60
CA THR A 87 5.91 9.49 3.65
C THR A 87 6.51 8.36 2.80
N SER A 88 6.55 7.15 3.34
CA SER A 88 6.93 5.94 2.60
C SER A 88 5.69 5.08 2.36
N PRO A 89 5.12 5.06 1.14
CA PRO A 89 3.97 4.21 0.86
C PRO A 89 4.32 2.75 1.07
N ALA A 90 3.44 2.01 1.75
CA ALA A 90 3.57 0.57 1.86
C ALA A 90 3.56 -0.06 0.45
N ARG A 91 4.23 -1.20 0.31
CA ARG A 91 4.15 -1.97 -0.95
C ARG A 91 2.70 -2.40 -1.16
N ASP A 92 2.11 -1.89 -2.22
CA ASP A 92 0.77 -2.22 -2.66
C ASP A 92 0.86 -3.28 -3.76
N GLU A 93 0.39 -4.49 -3.46
CA GLU A 93 0.45 -5.63 -4.38
C GLU A 93 -0.36 -5.37 -5.65
N LEU A 94 -1.52 -4.72 -5.53
CA LEU A 94 -2.37 -4.42 -6.68
C LEU A 94 -1.70 -3.40 -7.61
N ALA A 95 -1.10 -2.35 -7.05
CA ALA A 95 -0.38 -1.36 -7.84
C ALA A 95 0.83 -1.99 -8.57
N ILE A 96 1.58 -2.88 -7.90
CA ILE A 96 2.68 -3.64 -8.50
C ILE A 96 2.16 -4.55 -9.61
N LYS A 97 1.07 -5.29 -9.35
CA LYS A 97 0.44 -6.20 -10.31
C LYS A 97 0.01 -5.48 -11.58
N LEU A 98 -0.65 -4.33 -11.46
CA LEU A 98 -1.05 -3.53 -12.62
C LEU A 98 0.15 -2.95 -13.35
N ALA A 99 1.15 -2.43 -12.64
CA ALA A 99 2.37 -1.92 -13.26
C ALA A 99 3.11 -2.99 -14.07
N MET A 100 3.17 -4.23 -13.56
CA MET A 100 3.81 -5.35 -14.26
C MET A 100 2.95 -5.92 -15.40
N ALA A 101 1.64 -5.77 -15.35
CA ALA A 101 0.74 -6.21 -16.42
C ALA A 101 0.82 -5.30 -17.67
N VAL A 102 1.28 -4.06 -17.52
CA VAL A 102 1.50 -3.16 -18.66
C VAL A 102 2.59 -3.75 -19.58
N GLY A 103 2.21 -4.10 -20.80
CA GLY A 103 3.14 -4.66 -21.79
C GLY A 103 3.51 -6.14 -21.58
N ALA A 104 2.91 -6.83 -20.62
CA ALA A 104 3.12 -8.28 -20.44
C ALA A 104 2.43 -9.06 -21.57
N PRO A 105 3.16 -9.87 -22.39
CA PRO A 105 2.60 -10.46 -23.62
C PRO A 105 1.47 -11.46 -23.37
N SER A 106 1.43 -12.08 -22.17
CA SER A 106 0.49 -13.15 -21.82
C SER A 106 -0.67 -12.68 -20.95
N VAL A 107 -0.78 -11.37 -20.68
CA VAL A 107 -1.76 -10.82 -19.72
C VAL A 107 -2.57 -9.71 -20.38
N ASP A 108 -3.89 -9.84 -20.40
CA ASP A 108 -4.75 -8.70 -20.67
C ASP A 108 -4.95 -7.89 -19.38
N ILE A 109 -4.36 -6.70 -19.33
CA ILE A 109 -4.47 -5.79 -18.19
C ILE A 109 -5.93 -5.41 -17.89
N ARG A 110 -6.80 -5.36 -18.89
CA ARG A 110 -8.23 -5.06 -18.68
C ARG A 110 -8.91 -6.17 -17.89
N ASP A 111 -8.59 -7.43 -18.18
CA ASP A 111 -9.11 -8.57 -17.43
C ASP A 111 -8.66 -8.54 -15.98
N VAL A 112 -7.40 -8.15 -15.73
CA VAL A 112 -6.86 -7.96 -14.37
C VAL A 112 -7.64 -6.87 -13.62
N ILE A 113 -7.87 -5.72 -14.25
CA ILE A 113 -8.63 -4.60 -13.68
C ILE A 113 -10.06 -5.03 -13.38
N GLN A 114 -10.75 -5.65 -14.32
CA GLN A 114 -12.15 -6.07 -14.15
C GLN A 114 -12.31 -7.17 -13.10
N SER A 115 -11.37 -8.10 -13.02
CA SER A 115 -11.35 -9.12 -11.98
C SER A 115 -11.20 -8.51 -10.59
N GLN A 116 -10.24 -7.59 -10.40
CA GLN A 116 -10.05 -6.89 -9.14
C GLN A 116 -11.27 -6.04 -8.79
N ARG A 117 -11.82 -5.30 -9.75
CA ARG A 117 -13.01 -4.46 -9.54
C ARG A 117 -14.19 -5.25 -9.01
N ARG A 118 -14.46 -6.43 -9.57
CA ARG A 118 -15.53 -7.31 -9.05
C ARG A 118 -15.26 -7.73 -7.60
N HIS A 119 -14.02 -8.07 -7.28
CA HIS A 119 -13.61 -8.43 -5.92
C HIS A 119 -13.81 -7.26 -4.95
N THR A 120 -13.36 -6.07 -5.31
CA THR A 120 -13.46 -4.84 -4.50
C THR A 120 -14.91 -4.44 -4.26
N VAL A 121 -15.77 -4.49 -5.29
CA VAL A 121 -17.21 -4.20 -5.14
C VAL A 121 -17.88 -5.20 -4.21
N LYS A 122 -17.55 -6.48 -4.31
CA LYS A 122 -18.07 -7.49 -3.40
C LYS A 122 -17.63 -7.24 -1.94
N ALA A 123 -16.35 -6.93 -1.72
CA ALA A 123 -15.85 -6.59 -0.39
C ALA A 123 -16.58 -5.35 0.19
N MET A 124 -16.79 -4.32 -0.61
CA MET A 124 -17.54 -3.12 -0.21
C MET A 124 -18.98 -3.45 0.20
N GLN A 125 -19.66 -4.33 -0.53
CA GLN A 125 -21.01 -4.80 -0.17
C GLN A 125 -21.02 -5.56 1.15
N ASP A 126 -20.02 -6.41 1.38
CA ASP A 126 -19.89 -7.17 2.63
C ASP A 126 -19.62 -6.23 3.82
N TYR A 127 -18.73 -5.25 3.69
CA TYR A 127 -18.47 -4.24 4.72
C TYR A 127 -19.70 -3.35 4.99
N THR A 128 -20.44 -2.96 3.95
CA THR A 128 -21.67 -2.18 4.10
C THR A 128 -22.73 -2.95 4.90
N ARG A 129 -22.86 -4.26 4.67
CA ARG A 129 -23.76 -5.13 5.42
C ARG A 129 -23.35 -5.22 6.90
N LEU A 130 -22.05 -5.42 7.15
CA LEU A 130 -21.50 -5.43 8.52
C LEU A 130 -21.69 -4.09 9.21
N LYS A 131 -21.53 -2.97 8.51
CA LYS A 131 -21.79 -1.62 9.04
C LYS A 131 -23.25 -1.46 9.48
N ALA A 132 -24.20 -1.92 8.68
CA ALA A 132 -25.63 -1.87 9.06
C ALA A 132 -25.89 -2.66 10.35
N GLN A 133 -25.26 -3.82 10.54
CA GLN A 133 -25.37 -4.61 11.78
C GLN A 133 -24.74 -3.88 12.98
N ALA A 134 -23.56 -3.28 12.79
CA ALA A 134 -22.87 -2.53 13.84
C ALA A 134 -23.66 -1.28 14.27
N LEU A 135 -24.34 -0.59 13.35
CA LEU A 135 -25.20 0.55 13.68
C LEU A 135 -26.37 0.15 14.56
N ILE A 136 -27.03 -0.96 14.27
CA ILE A 136 -28.12 -1.49 15.10
C ILE A 136 -27.61 -1.81 16.53
N ALA A 137 -26.40 -2.37 16.65
CA ALA A 137 -25.79 -2.67 17.95
C ALA A 137 -25.50 -1.40 18.76
N VAL A 138 -24.98 -0.36 18.12
CA VAL A 138 -24.73 0.96 18.74
C VAL A 138 -26.03 1.61 19.20
N GLU A 139 -27.07 1.62 18.35
CA GLU A 139 -28.37 2.22 18.68
C GLU A 139 -29.11 1.50 19.79
N SER A 140 -28.84 0.20 19.96
CA SER A 140 -29.48 -0.61 21.02
C SER A 140 -28.93 -0.33 22.42
N GLY A 141 -27.84 0.42 22.57
CA GLY A 141 -27.27 0.92 23.82
C GLY A 141 -26.93 -0.21 24.81
N GLY A 142 -25.81 -0.88 24.65
CA GLY A 142 -25.39 -2.01 25.46
C GLY A 142 -24.07 -1.76 26.23
N ALA A 143 -23.71 -2.71 27.12
CA ALA A 143 -22.45 -2.68 27.86
C ALA A 143 -21.20 -2.61 26.97
N ARG A 144 -21.32 -2.87 25.66
CA ARG A 144 -20.25 -2.85 24.64
C ARG A 144 -20.30 -1.65 23.70
N GLU A 145 -21.15 -0.67 23.92
CA GLU A 145 -21.35 0.50 23.04
C GLU A 145 -20.04 1.12 22.53
N ARG A 146 -19.02 1.23 23.39
CA ARG A 146 -17.70 1.78 22.99
C ARG A 146 -16.92 0.88 22.05
N ASP A 147 -17.05 -0.43 22.19
CA ASP A 147 -16.37 -1.39 21.32
C ASP A 147 -17.11 -1.47 19.98
N ASP A 148 -18.43 -1.34 19.99
CA ASP A 148 -19.27 -1.28 18.78
C ASP A 148 -18.97 0.00 17.97
N VAL A 149 -18.82 1.15 18.64
CA VAL A 149 -18.36 2.40 17.98
C VAL A 149 -16.96 2.26 17.42
N ALA A 150 -16.02 1.65 18.14
CA ALA A 150 -14.66 1.43 17.63
C ALA A 150 -14.67 0.55 16.39
N TRP A 151 -15.46 -0.52 16.39
CA TRP A 151 -15.64 -1.38 15.24
C TRP A 151 -16.28 -0.65 14.06
N LEU A 152 -17.28 0.20 14.30
CA LEU A 152 -17.90 1.01 13.25
C LEU A 152 -16.89 1.89 12.52
N LEU A 153 -15.97 2.54 13.26
CA LEU A 153 -14.91 3.35 12.65
C LEU A 153 -13.96 2.53 11.75
N VAL A 154 -13.65 1.28 12.15
CA VAL A 154 -12.85 0.38 11.33
C VAL A 154 -13.60 -0.02 10.06
N LEU A 155 -14.89 -0.35 10.16
CA LEU A 155 -15.72 -0.68 8.99
C LEU A 155 -15.82 0.48 8.00
N GLU A 156 -16.03 1.69 8.50
CA GLU A 156 -16.07 2.89 7.65
C GLU A 156 -14.74 3.11 6.92
N GLN A 157 -13.62 2.94 7.62
CA GLN A 157 -12.31 3.03 6.99
C GLN A 157 -12.13 1.99 5.87
N LEU A 158 -12.58 0.74 6.07
CA LEU A 158 -12.51 -0.32 5.05
C LEU A 158 -13.42 0.00 3.85
N ILE A 159 -14.61 0.57 4.08
CA ILE A 159 -15.51 1.02 3.00
C ILE A 159 -14.85 2.13 2.19
N PHE A 160 -14.32 3.18 2.83
CA PHE A 160 -13.63 4.26 2.13
C PHE A 160 -12.41 3.78 1.34
N GLN A 161 -11.67 2.79 1.85
CA GLN A 161 -10.56 2.19 1.12
C GLN A 161 -11.03 1.46 -0.14
N THR A 162 -12.09 0.64 -0.03
CA THR A 162 -12.63 -0.09 -1.18
C THR A 162 -13.25 0.83 -2.22
N GLU A 163 -13.90 1.92 -1.81
CA GLU A 163 -14.38 2.97 -2.72
C GLU A 163 -13.23 3.65 -3.46
N ALA A 164 -12.16 4.02 -2.75
CA ALA A 164 -10.99 4.63 -3.36
C ALA A 164 -10.31 3.70 -4.36
N GLU A 165 -10.19 2.40 -4.03
CA GLU A 165 -9.65 1.37 -4.92
C GLU A 165 -10.51 1.21 -6.17
N ALA A 166 -11.84 1.13 -6.03
CA ALA A 166 -12.75 1.02 -7.17
C ALA A 166 -12.62 2.22 -8.12
N ARG A 167 -12.60 3.44 -7.59
CA ARG A 167 -12.39 4.66 -8.38
C ARG A 167 -11.04 4.69 -9.09
N TRP A 168 -9.99 4.20 -8.42
CA TRP A 168 -8.67 4.11 -9.03
C TRP A 168 -8.64 3.10 -10.17
N LEU A 169 -9.29 1.95 -10.03
CA LEU A 169 -9.42 0.94 -11.10
C LEU A 169 -10.19 1.50 -12.31
N ASP A 170 -11.31 2.21 -12.09
CA ASP A 170 -12.06 2.89 -13.16
C ASP A 170 -11.18 3.95 -13.88
N HIS A 171 -10.35 4.67 -13.11
CA HIS A 171 -9.38 5.62 -13.68
C HIS A 171 -8.31 4.92 -14.53
N CYS A 172 -7.74 3.79 -14.05
CA CYS A 172 -6.76 2.99 -14.78
C CYS A 172 -7.34 2.51 -16.12
N GLU A 173 -8.55 1.96 -16.13
CA GLU A 173 -9.22 1.51 -17.35
C GLU A 173 -9.41 2.66 -18.34
N SER A 174 -9.95 3.79 -17.88
CA SER A 174 -10.14 4.98 -18.69
C SER A 174 -8.82 5.53 -19.26
N ARG A 175 -7.74 5.44 -18.51
CA ARG A 175 -6.40 5.86 -18.94
C ARG A 175 -5.87 4.95 -20.05
N LEU A 176 -6.02 3.64 -19.90
CA LEU A 176 -5.58 2.65 -20.90
C LEU A 176 -6.36 2.80 -22.22
N ILE A 177 -7.66 3.05 -22.16
CA ILE A 177 -8.47 3.33 -23.35
C ILE A 177 -7.96 4.56 -24.08
N ARG A 178 -7.71 5.67 -23.40
CA ARG A 178 -7.18 6.90 -24.02
C ARG A 178 -5.80 6.69 -24.66
N LEU A 179 -4.92 5.95 -24.01
CA LEU A 179 -3.59 5.67 -24.57
C LEU A 179 -3.65 4.78 -25.82
N SER A 180 -4.58 3.81 -25.87
CA SER A 180 -4.77 2.97 -27.04
C SER A 180 -5.36 3.75 -28.23
N THR A 181 -6.30 4.69 -28.01
CA THR A 181 -6.84 5.54 -29.08
C THR A 181 -5.78 6.50 -29.63
N THR A 182 -5.01 7.13 -28.78
CA THR A 182 -3.93 8.03 -29.21
C THR A 182 -2.85 7.29 -30.04
N ALA A 183 -2.55 6.05 -29.68
CA ALA A 183 -1.61 5.23 -30.46
C ALA A 183 -2.17 4.82 -31.83
N ALA A 184 -3.48 4.53 -31.92
CA ALA A 184 -4.16 4.21 -33.17
C ALA A 184 -4.19 5.43 -34.13
N ASP A 185 -4.48 6.62 -33.59
CA ASP A 185 -4.53 7.87 -34.37
C ASP A 185 -3.12 8.25 -34.87
N ALA A 186 -2.08 8.05 -34.09
CA ALA A 186 -0.70 8.29 -34.50
C ALA A 186 -0.20 7.32 -35.59
N GLY A 187 -0.69 6.07 -35.59
CA GLY A 187 -0.37 5.07 -36.61
C GLY A 187 -1.04 5.34 -37.95
N THR A 188 -2.22 5.96 -37.97
CA THR A 188 -2.97 6.25 -39.21
C THR A 188 -2.44 7.49 -39.94
N GLY A 189 -1.69 8.35 -39.26
CA GLY A 189 -1.12 9.58 -39.83
C GLY A 189 0.21 9.38 -40.64
N GLN A 190 0.86 8.22 -40.55
CA GLN A 190 2.13 7.97 -41.21
C GLN A 190 2.04 7.36 -42.61
N ASP A 191 0.87 6.85 -43.01
CA ASP A 191 0.68 6.27 -44.36
C ASP A 191 0.22 7.26 -45.45
N ALA A 192 -0.03 8.53 -45.10
CA ALA A 192 -0.60 9.52 -46.03
C ALA A 192 0.45 10.40 -46.75
N THR A 193 1.76 10.16 -46.60
CA THR A 193 2.82 10.96 -47.25
C THR A 193 3.76 10.15 -48.13
N ALA A 194 3.29 9.06 -48.73
CA ALA A 194 4.00 8.43 -49.85
C ALA A 194 3.52 9.04 -51.16
N SER A 195 4.07 10.20 -51.54
CA SER A 195 3.93 10.72 -52.90
C SER A 195 4.62 9.77 -53.86
N PRO A 196 4.01 9.49 -55.04
CA PRO A 196 4.62 8.61 -56.03
C PRO A 196 5.89 9.25 -56.62
N PRO A 197 6.91 8.47 -57.06
CA PRO A 197 8.16 8.98 -57.58
C PRO A 197 7.93 9.72 -58.89
N ARG A 198 8.26 10.99 -58.94
CA ARG A 198 8.36 11.76 -60.20
C ARG A 198 9.49 11.18 -61.05
N LYS A 199 9.13 10.75 -62.24
CA LYS A 199 9.98 10.31 -63.32
C LYS A 199 10.92 11.45 -63.75
N ALA A 200 12.24 11.26 -63.70
CA ALA A 200 13.24 12.19 -64.18
C ALA A 200 13.34 12.12 -65.70
N PRO A 201 13.58 13.25 -66.43
CA PRO A 201 14.12 13.22 -67.80
C PRO A 201 15.64 13.28 -67.77
N GLY A 202 16.20 12.58 -68.72
CA GLY A 202 17.58 12.14 -68.82
C GLY A 202 18.69 13.15 -69.19
N ALA A 203 19.85 12.65 -68.98
CA ALA A 203 21.11 12.70 -69.66
C ALA A 203 21.75 14.05 -70.02
N ALA A 204 22.95 14.26 -69.57
CA ALA A 204 24.15 14.39 -70.47
C ALA A 204 25.43 14.58 -69.63
N ASP A 205 26.38 13.74 -70.04
CA ASP A 205 27.83 13.90 -70.11
C ASP A 205 28.67 14.49 -68.93
N GLY A 206 29.68 13.64 -68.57
CA GLY A 206 30.86 13.95 -67.75
C GLY A 206 31.93 14.78 -68.46
N PRO A 207 33.20 14.73 -68.11
CA PRO A 207 33.89 14.05 -66.98
C PRO A 207 34.89 14.98 -66.25
N ASP A 208 35.56 14.39 -65.29
CA ASP A 208 37.01 14.59 -64.97
C ASP A 208 37.40 15.10 -63.59
N ALA A 209 38.25 14.27 -63.04
CA ALA A 209 39.42 14.50 -62.21
C ALA A 209 39.41 15.11 -60.83
N GLY A 210 39.90 14.32 -59.93
CA GLY A 210 40.99 14.82 -59.11
C GLY A 210 40.89 14.70 -57.58
N ALA A 211 41.64 13.71 -57.13
CA ALA A 211 42.47 13.79 -55.92
C ALA A 211 41.85 13.63 -54.49
N ARG A 212 42.20 12.53 -53.93
CA ARG A 212 42.46 12.31 -52.45
C ARG A 212 43.78 13.06 -52.09
N PRO A 213 44.26 13.08 -50.84
CA PRO A 213 43.84 12.52 -49.57
C PRO A 213 44.12 13.41 -48.28
N GLY A 214 43.88 12.87 -47.13
CA GLY A 214 44.48 13.29 -45.84
C GLY A 214 43.44 13.27 -44.71
N ALA A 215 43.40 12.33 -43.87
CA ALA A 215 44.19 11.88 -42.72
C ALA A 215 44.09 12.77 -41.49
N ASP A 216 43.81 12.08 -40.41
CA ASP A 216 44.16 12.27 -39.00
C ASP A 216 43.09 12.87 -38.07
N ALA A 217 42.64 12.05 -37.20
CA ALA A 217 43.17 11.61 -35.89
C ALA A 217 42.55 12.36 -34.66
N VAL A 218 41.96 11.55 -33.81
CA VAL A 218 42.20 11.41 -32.35
C VAL A 218 41.63 12.42 -31.38
N ARG A 219 40.84 11.89 -30.46
CA ARG A 219 40.86 11.83 -28.97
C ARG A 219 39.47 11.97 -28.36
N SER A 220 38.96 10.92 -27.76
CA SER A 220 39.06 10.58 -26.32
C SER A 220 38.50 11.64 -25.38
N GLY A 221 37.37 11.35 -24.74
CA GLY A 221 36.85 12.06 -23.58
C GLY A 221 35.94 11.17 -22.75
N THR A 222 36.54 10.47 -21.81
CA THR A 222 35.95 9.60 -20.81
C THR A 222 35.16 10.42 -19.80
N ALA A 223 33.92 10.01 -19.48
CA ALA A 223 33.17 10.46 -18.33
C ALA A 223 33.47 9.59 -17.11
N PRO A 224 33.54 10.13 -15.89
CA PRO A 224 33.66 9.30 -14.69
C PRO A 224 32.29 8.91 -14.11
N SER A 225 32.17 7.63 -13.87
CA SER A 225 31.15 6.96 -13.05
C SER A 225 31.32 7.36 -11.59
N GLU A 226 30.27 7.87 -10.98
CA GLU A 226 30.21 8.12 -9.55
C GLU A 226 29.53 6.94 -8.85
N ALA A 227 30.35 6.24 -8.07
CA ALA A 227 29.99 5.06 -7.31
C ALA A 227 29.28 5.44 -5.98
N VAL A 228 28.14 4.84 -5.70
CA VAL A 228 27.45 4.86 -4.41
C VAL A 228 28.09 3.80 -3.49
N PRO A 229 28.47 4.12 -2.24
CA PRO A 229 29.05 3.15 -1.32
C PRO A 229 27.99 2.28 -0.63
N PRO A 230 28.33 1.02 -0.26
CA PRO A 230 27.42 0.11 0.41
C PRO A 230 27.31 0.40 1.90
N ALA A 231 26.08 0.38 2.43
CA ALA A 231 25.78 0.50 3.85
C ALA A 231 26.32 -0.70 4.65
N ALA A 232 27.00 -0.39 5.73
CA ALA A 232 27.66 -1.31 6.64
C ALA A 232 26.65 -2.21 7.38
N ARG A 233 26.88 -3.52 7.33
CA ARG A 233 26.34 -4.52 8.27
C ARG A 233 26.99 -4.30 9.63
N ARG A 234 26.16 -4.07 10.65
CA ARG A 234 26.55 -4.25 12.06
C ARG A 234 25.89 -5.52 12.61
N ARG A 235 26.70 -6.27 13.31
CA ARG A 235 26.43 -7.53 14.00
C ARG A 235 25.42 -7.34 15.14
#